data_c3be3a4685a8b2f7db2fe27211a2e017
#
_entry.id   c3be3a4685a8b2f7db2fe27211a2e017
#
_cell.length_a   1.000
_cell.length_b   1.000
_cell.length_c   1.000
_cell.angle_alpha   90.00
_cell.angle_beta   90.00
_cell.angle_gamma   90.00
#
_symmetry.space_group_name_H-M   'P 1'
#
loop_
_entity.id
_entity.type
_entity.pdbx_description
1 polymer ?
#
loop_
_entity_poly.entity_id
_entity_poly.type
_entity_poly.pdbx_seq_one_letter_code
_entity_poly.pdbx_strand_id
1 'polypeptide(L)'
;MISKIDISGSNYKIEENLKKYIQKKIGKLDRYLPRAHKKDVVAKVVVTEVNRDHGNKYELSVAMEIPGGKVISAKDECSNLYAGVDIVEAKLAGQIRRFKLEQNPHLKKEKRGLKGLFKRS
;
A
#
# COMPACT_ATOMS: atom_id res chain seq x y z
N MET A 1 6.58 -12.65 1.71
CA MET A 1 5.38 -11.98 1.18
C MET A 1 4.24 -12.03 2.18
N ILE A 2 3.38 -11.03 2.14
CA ILE A 2 2.19 -11.02 2.98
C ILE A 2 1.31 -12.19 2.59
N SER A 3 0.99 -13.07 3.53
CA SER A 3 0.19 -14.27 3.26
C SER A 3 -1.31 -14.04 3.44
N LYS A 4 -1.68 -13.02 4.20
CA LYS A 4 -3.08 -12.72 4.49
C LYS A 4 -3.52 -11.49 3.70
N ILE A 5 -3.88 -11.72 2.44
CA ILE A 5 -4.41 -10.67 1.56
C ILE A 5 -5.82 -11.09 1.14
N ASP A 6 -6.80 -10.30 1.57
CA ASP A 6 -8.19 -10.52 1.22
C ASP A 6 -8.55 -9.56 0.09
N ILE A 7 -8.94 -10.12 -1.05
CA ILE A 7 -9.26 -9.33 -2.25
C ILE A 7 -10.74 -9.54 -2.57
N SER A 8 -11.50 -8.47 -2.61
CA SER A 8 -12.91 -8.52 -2.91
C SER A 8 -13.30 -7.45 -3.92
N GLY A 9 -14.38 -7.71 -4.64
CA GLY A 9 -14.95 -6.75 -5.58
C GLY A 9 -16.33 -6.31 -5.12
N SER A 10 -16.61 -5.02 -5.28
CA SER A 10 -17.94 -4.45 -5.06
C SER A 10 -18.47 -4.02 -6.43
N ASN A 11 -19.57 -4.64 -6.86
CA ASN A 11 -20.12 -4.46 -8.22
C ASN A 11 -19.11 -4.78 -9.33
N TYR A 12 -18.11 -5.60 -9.02
CA TYR A 12 -17.06 -5.96 -9.96
C TYR A 12 -16.54 -7.36 -9.66
N LYS A 13 -16.41 -8.17 -10.72
CA LYS A 13 -15.82 -9.51 -10.60
C LYS A 13 -14.33 -9.41 -10.93
N ILE A 14 -13.50 -9.73 -9.94
CA ILE A 14 -12.05 -9.63 -10.11
C ILE A 14 -11.53 -10.78 -10.93
N GLU A 15 -10.83 -10.46 -12.01
CA GLU A 15 -10.19 -11.45 -12.87
C GLU A 15 -8.99 -12.08 -12.17
N GLU A 16 -8.72 -13.33 -12.51
CA GLU A 16 -7.62 -14.09 -11.91
C GLU A 16 -6.26 -13.41 -12.11
N ASN A 17 -6.01 -12.88 -13.29
CA ASN A 17 -4.74 -12.19 -13.58
C ASN A 17 -4.57 -10.93 -12.72
N LEU A 18 -5.64 -10.18 -12.53
CA LEU A 18 -5.61 -8.99 -11.68
C LEU A 18 -5.36 -9.39 -10.22
N LYS A 19 -6.02 -10.44 -9.77
CA LYS A 19 -5.83 -10.96 -8.41
C LYS A 19 -4.37 -11.33 -8.16
N LYS A 20 -3.75 -12.04 -9.10
CA LYS A 20 -2.34 -12.41 -9.00
C LYS A 20 -1.43 -11.17 -8.98
N TYR A 21 -1.75 -10.18 -9.80
CA TYR A 21 -0.99 -8.93 -9.85
C TYR A 21 -1.06 -8.19 -8.50
N ILE A 22 -2.26 -8.10 -7.93
CA ILE A 22 -2.46 -7.47 -6.62
C ILE A 22 -1.66 -8.21 -5.56
N GLN A 23 -1.75 -9.55 -5.53
CA GLN A 23 -1.04 -10.37 -4.56
C GLN A 23 0.48 -10.17 -4.68
N LYS A 24 0.98 -10.07 -5.90
CA LYS A 24 2.40 -9.87 -6.15
C LYS A 24 2.86 -8.49 -5.67
N LYS A 25 2.14 -7.44 -6.04
CA LYS A 25 2.52 -6.06 -5.74
C LYS A 25 2.32 -5.71 -4.27
N ILE A 26 1.15 -5.98 -3.75
CA ILE A 26 0.83 -5.67 -2.35
C ILE A 26 1.59 -6.61 -1.41
N GLY A 27 1.72 -7.88 -1.78
CA GLY A 27 2.44 -8.86 -0.97
C GLY A 27 3.88 -8.51 -0.70
N LYS A 28 4.54 -7.81 -1.62
CA LYS A 28 5.94 -7.40 -1.47
C LYS A 28 6.15 -6.25 -0.48
N LEU A 29 5.08 -5.60 -0.04
CA LEU A 29 5.20 -4.45 0.86
C LEU A 29 5.76 -4.84 2.22
N ASP A 30 5.67 -6.11 2.60
CA ASP A 30 6.23 -6.59 3.87
C ASP A 30 7.76 -6.43 3.93
N ARG A 31 8.43 -6.31 2.79
CA ARG A 31 9.89 -6.10 2.76
C ARG A 31 10.32 -4.80 3.44
N TYR A 32 9.42 -3.85 3.55
CA TYR A 32 9.69 -2.58 4.22
C TYR A 32 9.52 -2.66 5.74
N LEU A 33 9.02 -3.78 6.25
CA LEU A 33 8.76 -3.98 7.67
C LEU A 33 9.86 -4.79 8.34
N PRO A 34 10.10 -4.59 9.65
CA PRO A 34 11.02 -5.45 10.38
C PRO A 34 10.59 -6.91 10.30
N ARG A 35 11.56 -7.81 10.31
CA ARG A 35 11.32 -9.24 10.17
C ARG A 35 10.31 -9.78 11.20
N ALA A 36 10.34 -9.24 12.42
CA ALA A 36 9.44 -9.65 13.48
C ALA A 36 7.96 -9.34 13.19
N HIS A 37 7.70 -8.37 12.31
CA HIS A 37 6.34 -7.91 12.02
C HIS A 37 5.74 -8.51 10.74
N LYS A 38 6.54 -9.18 9.93
CA LYS A 38 6.10 -9.65 8.62
C LYS A 38 4.97 -10.68 8.67
N LYS A 39 4.94 -11.49 9.71
CA LYS A 39 3.97 -12.58 9.84
C LYS A 39 2.57 -12.12 10.20
N ASP A 40 2.45 -10.95 10.79
CA ASP A 40 1.19 -10.49 11.37
C ASP A 40 0.52 -9.39 10.54
N VAL A 41 1.00 -9.16 9.33
CA VAL A 41 0.42 -8.15 8.43
C VAL A 41 -0.77 -8.72 7.71
N VAL A 42 -1.88 -7.98 7.75
CA VAL A 42 -3.11 -8.34 7.05
C VAL A 42 -3.46 -7.20 6.09
N ALA A 43 -3.73 -7.53 4.84
CA ALA A 43 -4.13 -6.55 3.85
C ALA A 43 -5.53 -6.87 3.32
N LYS A 44 -6.35 -5.85 3.19
CA LYS A 44 -7.67 -5.94 2.58
C LYS A 44 -7.71 -5.06 1.35
N VAL A 45 -8.03 -5.65 0.22
CA VAL A 45 -8.11 -4.96 -1.07
C VAL A 45 -9.55 -5.01 -1.55
N VAL A 46 -10.10 -3.85 -1.86
CA VAL A 46 -11.44 -3.75 -2.40
C VAL A 46 -11.38 -3.02 -3.74
N VAL A 47 -11.92 -3.66 -4.77
CA VAL A 47 -12.08 -3.06 -6.09
C VAL A 47 -13.55 -2.75 -6.30
N THR A 48 -13.86 -1.50 -6.54
CA THR A 48 -15.24 -1.07 -6.76
C THR A 48 -15.37 -0.51 -8.18
N GLU A 49 -16.37 -0.98 -8.90
CA GLU A 49 -16.72 -0.37 -10.17
C GLU A 49 -17.62 0.82 -9.88
N VAL A 50 -17.18 2.00 -10.30
CA VAL A 50 -17.94 3.24 -10.13
C VAL A 50 -18.37 3.75 -11.48
N ASN A 51 -19.62 4.17 -11.57
CA ASN A 51 -20.17 4.67 -12.82
C ASN A 51 -20.03 6.19 -12.86
N ARG A 52 -18.96 6.65 -13.51
CA ARG A 52 -18.66 8.07 -13.62
C ARG A 52 -18.57 8.48 -15.08
N ASP A 53 -19.05 9.67 -15.37
CA ASP A 53 -19.12 10.18 -16.74
C ASP A 53 -17.75 10.56 -17.32
N HIS A 54 -16.70 10.59 -16.50
CA HIS A 54 -15.38 11.10 -16.89
C HIS A 54 -14.24 10.10 -16.71
N GLY A 55 -14.39 8.93 -17.28
CA GLY A 55 -13.26 8.05 -17.52
C GLY A 55 -12.76 7.15 -16.40
N ASN A 56 -12.82 7.54 -15.15
CA ASN A 56 -12.37 6.68 -14.06
C ASN A 56 -13.51 5.73 -13.65
N LYS A 57 -13.39 4.48 -14.06
CA LYS A 57 -14.44 3.46 -13.87
C LYS A 57 -14.28 2.68 -12.59
N TYR A 58 -13.12 2.73 -11.95
CA TYR A 58 -12.81 1.88 -10.83
C TYR A 58 -12.23 2.66 -9.68
N GLU A 59 -12.51 2.18 -8.47
CA GLU A 59 -11.90 2.68 -7.26
C GLU A 59 -11.20 1.51 -6.58
N LEU A 60 -9.91 1.66 -6.33
CA LEU A 60 -9.11 0.65 -5.66
C LEU A 60 -8.75 1.14 -4.27
N SER A 61 -9.10 0.36 -3.27
CA SER A 61 -8.84 0.68 -1.88
C SER A 61 -8.07 -0.46 -1.22
N VAL A 62 -7.01 -0.12 -0.50
CA VAL A 62 -6.22 -1.11 0.24
C VAL A 62 -6.03 -0.61 1.66
N ALA A 63 -6.34 -1.46 2.62
CA ALA A 63 -6.07 -1.19 4.04
C ALA A 63 -5.15 -2.30 4.56
N MET A 64 -4.10 -1.92 5.27
CA MET A 64 -3.16 -2.87 5.86
C MET A 64 -3.09 -2.65 7.36
N GLU A 65 -3.24 -3.76 8.10
CA GLU A 65 -3.03 -3.75 9.54
C GLU A 65 -1.60 -4.21 9.81
N ILE A 66 -0.84 -3.33 10.47
CA ILE A 66 0.55 -3.60 10.85
C ILE A 66 0.58 -3.87 12.34
N PRO A 67 1.41 -4.81 12.81
CA PRO A 67 1.52 -5.09 14.26
C PRO A 67 1.80 -3.82 15.07
N GLY A 68 1.17 -3.73 16.23
CA GLY A 68 1.22 -2.53 17.06
C GLY A 68 -0.03 -1.67 16.94
N GLY A 69 -1.05 -2.17 16.25
CA GLY A 69 -2.33 -1.48 16.14
C GLY A 69 -2.40 -0.37 15.11
N LYS A 70 -1.40 -0.27 14.26
CA LYS A 70 -1.37 0.73 13.20
C LYS A 70 -2.07 0.21 11.95
N VAL A 71 -2.96 1.02 11.40
CA VAL A 71 -3.61 0.74 10.11
C VAL A 71 -3.17 1.81 9.12
N ILE A 72 -2.67 1.37 7.98
CA ILE A 72 -2.37 2.27 6.86
C ILE A 72 -3.31 1.95 5.72
N SER A 73 -3.63 2.94 4.92
CA SER A 73 -4.53 2.75 3.80
C SER A 73 -4.19 3.67 2.66
N ALA A 74 -4.57 3.24 1.46
CA ALA A 74 -4.42 4.04 0.27
C ALA A 74 -5.59 3.75 -0.67
N LYS A 75 -5.91 4.71 -1.49
CA LYS A 75 -7.05 4.64 -2.39
C LYS A 75 -6.71 5.36 -3.68
N ASP A 76 -7.18 4.83 -4.79
CA ASP A 76 -6.96 5.45 -6.08
C ASP A 76 -8.18 5.23 -6.98
N GLU A 77 -8.55 6.24 -7.74
CA GLU A 77 -9.56 6.13 -8.77
C GLU A 77 -8.85 5.99 -10.10
N CYS A 78 -9.21 4.98 -10.89
CA CYS A 78 -8.49 4.66 -12.10
C CYS A 78 -9.39 4.09 -13.19
N SER A 79 -8.94 4.21 -14.42
CA SER A 79 -9.56 3.54 -15.57
C SER A 79 -8.87 2.20 -15.86
N ASN A 80 -7.62 2.06 -15.42
CA ASN A 80 -6.82 0.85 -15.55
C ASN A 80 -6.41 0.35 -14.18
N LEU A 81 -6.94 -0.80 -13.78
CA LEU A 81 -6.70 -1.34 -12.44
C LEU A 81 -5.24 -1.73 -12.19
N TYR A 82 -4.53 -2.18 -13.21
CA TYR A 82 -3.11 -2.50 -13.06
C TYR A 82 -2.29 -1.26 -12.69
N ALA A 83 -2.56 -0.15 -13.37
CA ALA A 83 -1.93 1.13 -13.04
C ALA A 83 -2.34 1.60 -11.65
N GLY A 84 -3.62 1.42 -11.29
CA GLY A 84 -4.12 1.77 -9.96
C GLY A 84 -3.40 1.01 -8.85
N VAL A 85 -3.14 -0.28 -9.07
CA VAL A 85 -2.39 -1.10 -8.10
C VAL A 85 -0.98 -0.54 -7.89
N ASP A 86 -0.31 -0.15 -8.96
CA ASP A 86 1.04 0.43 -8.85
C ASP A 86 1.04 1.73 -8.04
N ILE A 87 0.04 2.57 -8.25
CA ILE A 87 -0.10 3.84 -7.53
C ILE A 87 -0.37 3.58 -6.04
N VAL A 88 -1.28 2.67 -5.74
CA VAL A 88 -1.62 2.33 -4.35
C VAL A 88 -0.42 1.70 -3.64
N GLU A 89 0.31 0.84 -4.33
CA GLU A 89 1.54 0.24 -3.79
C GLU A 89 2.53 1.33 -3.37
N ALA A 90 2.76 2.31 -4.25
CA ALA A 90 3.69 3.40 -3.96
C ALA A 90 3.24 4.24 -2.77
N LYS A 91 1.93 4.51 -2.66
CA LYS A 91 1.37 5.24 -1.53
C LYS A 91 1.56 4.49 -0.21
N LEU A 92 1.30 3.18 -0.23
CA LEU A 92 1.46 2.34 0.95
C LEU A 92 2.92 2.23 1.36
N ALA A 93 3.83 2.07 0.39
CA ALA A 93 5.26 2.03 0.67
C ALA A 93 5.74 3.30 1.36
N GLY A 94 5.24 4.45 0.92
CA GLY A 94 5.54 5.74 1.56
C GLY A 94 5.04 5.81 3.00
N GLN A 95 3.83 5.30 3.25
CA GLN A 95 3.27 5.28 4.60
C GLN A 95 4.04 4.34 5.52
N ILE A 96 4.47 3.18 5.03
CA ILE A 96 5.27 2.24 5.80
C ILE A 96 6.60 2.88 6.20
N ARG A 97 7.25 3.57 5.28
CA ARG A 97 8.51 4.26 5.57
C ARG A 97 8.34 5.33 6.65
N ARG A 98 7.26 6.09 6.60
CA ARG A 98 6.95 7.07 7.65
C ARG A 98 6.69 6.41 8.98
N PHE A 99 5.97 5.29 8.99
CA PHE A 99 5.72 4.51 10.19
C PHE A 99 7.03 4.04 10.82
N LYS A 100 7.96 3.53 10.02
CA LYS A 100 9.28 3.10 10.51
C LYS A 100 10.05 4.25 11.15
N LEU A 101 10.01 5.42 10.55
CA LEU A 101 10.68 6.60 11.09
C LEU A 101 10.09 7.03 12.43
N GLU A 102 8.78 6.92 12.59
CA GLU A 102 8.11 7.23 13.86
C GLU A 102 8.47 6.24 14.94
N GLN A 103 8.63 4.95 14.59
CA GLN A 103 9.00 3.91 15.53
C GLN A 103 10.47 3.96 15.92
N ASN A 104 11.31 4.59 15.12
CA ASN A 104 12.75 4.71 15.36
C ASN A 104 13.16 6.19 15.35
N PRO A 105 12.98 6.91 16.47
CA PRO A 105 13.33 8.34 16.54
C PRO A 105 14.77 8.63 16.17
N HIS A 106 15.67 7.70 16.50
CA HIS A 106 17.09 7.81 16.20
C HIS A 106 17.33 7.85 14.69
N LEU A 107 16.69 6.95 13.96
CA LEU A 107 16.77 6.90 12.50
C LEU A 107 16.19 8.16 11.86
N LYS A 108 15.08 8.63 12.40
CA LYS A 108 14.44 9.87 11.97
C LYS A 108 15.39 11.07 12.12
N LYS A 109 16.12 11.12 13.21
CA LYS A 109 17.08 12.18 13.49
C LYS A 109 18.22 12.17 12.50
N GLU A 110 18.78 11.02 12.19
CA GLU A 110 19.84 10.85 11.19
C GLU A 110 19.37 11.30 9.82
N LYS A 111 18.18 10.89 9.44
CA LYS A 111 17.61 11.24 8.15
C LYS A 111 17.38 12.74 8.03
N ARG A 112 17.03 13.42 9.09
CA ARG A 112 16.92 14.87 9.10
C ARG A 112 18.26 15.54 8.83
N GLY A 113 19.32 15.03 9.45
CA GLY A 113 20.67 15.51 9.21
C GLY A 113 21.09 15.42 7.78
N LEU A 114 20.88 14.24 7.18
CA LEU A 114 21.18 13.99 5.77
C LEU A 114 20.36 14.87 4.85
N LYS A 115 19.09 15.00 5.16
CA LYS A 115 18.19 15.81 4.37
C LYS A 115 18.59 17.30 4.41
N GLY A 116 19.07 17.76 5.54
CA GLY A 116 19.57 19.10 5.69
C GLY A 116 20.78 19.38 4.82
N LEU A 117 21.68 18.41 4.73
CA LEU A 117 22.85 18.50 3.90
C LEU A 117 22.52 18.54 2.40
N PHE A 118 21.67 17.66 1.96
CA PHE A 118 21.27 17.59 0.55
C PHE A 118 20.45 18.79 0.11
N LYS A 119 19.68 19.33 1.00
CA LYS A 119 18.80 20.44 0.69
C LYS A 119 19.58 21.72 0.34
N ARG A 120 20.83 21.82 0.80
CA ARG A 120 21.70 22.96 0.55
C ARG A 120 22.49 22.85 -0.72
N SER A 121 22.46 21.70 -1.31
CA SER A 121 23.11 21.44 -2.59
C SER A 121 22.06 21.37 -3.71
#